data_984deb22950e040ba260ecca76fbd931
#
_entry.id   984deb22950e040ba260ecca76fbd931
#
_cell.length_a   1.000
_cell.length_b   1.000
_cell.length_c   1.000
_cell.angle_alpha   90.00
_cell.angle_beta   90.00
_cell.angle_gamma   90.00
#
_symmetry.space_group_name_H-M   'P 1'
#
loop_
_entity.id
_entity.type
_entity.pdbx_description
1 polymer ?
#
loop_
_entity_poly.entity_id
_entity_poly.type
_entity_poly.pdbx_seq_one_letter_code
_entity_poly.pdbx_strand_id
1 'polypeptide(L)'
;MRPAGMLLLLLAFLAAAVPSPAQTPHRYLYVAAPSDETDADLSIRILVFDIENAHRFVRRVVLWRATGRDERETVRGIAAHPKTGRLFVSTTRRLAAIDLNTDTTVWEKSYENHCCDRFALSPDGQTIYAPAFGSPKWYVIDAATGELRATVGVQGWPRDTLYAPDGRRVYLAAWESTTISAVDAASRDVVKTVGPFSGFVCPVTLNGKGTLAFANIDGLVGFEVADLQTGQILDSVAVEGIDRDAAPQYECPSHGIAFTRNERELWVADGVGNRLHVFDATVYPPVAMTVVDLSAQPRWLTFGLDGRYAYVSTGDIVDVEKKKIVGVLEDDAGAKVSSEQVVEVMTSGR
;
A
#
# COMPACT_ATOMS: atom_id res chain seq x y z
N MET A 1 54.52 -57.12 -42.13
CA MET A 1 53.30 -56.33 -42.45
C MET A 1 52.65 -55.90 -41.15
N ARG A 2 52.74 -54.63 -40.86
CA ARG A 2 52.09 -53.98 -39.63
C ARG A 2 50.94 -53.17 -40.16
N PRO A 3 49.72 -53.19 -39.54
CA PRO A 3 48.62 -52.31 -39.93
C PRO A 3 48.77 -50.95 -39.24
N ALA A 4 48.57 -49.89 -40.02
CA ALA A 4 48.54 -48.52 -39.58
C ALA A 4 47.23 -48.25 -38.83
N GLY A 5 47.35 -47.81 -37.58
CA GLY A 5 46.23 -47.32 -36.78
C GLY A 5 45.85 -45.89 -37.15
N MET A 6 44.62 -45.73 -37.60
CA MET A 6 44.05 -44.43 -37.93
C MET A 6 43.49 -43.77 -36.64
N LEU A 7 44.11 -42.68 -36.21
CA LEU A 7 43.70 -41.91 -35.04
C LEU A 7 42.58 -40.96 -35.46
N LEU A 8 41.34 -41.19 -34.99
CA LEU A 8 40.22 -40.27 -35.15
C LEU A 8 40.32 -39.17 -34.08
N LEU A 9 40.59 -37.96 -34.49
CA LEU A 9 40.49 -36.77 -33.62
C LEU A 9 38.98 -36.37 -33.55
N LEU A 10 38.36 -36.56 -32.37
CA LEU A 10 37.05 -35.96 -32.05
C LEU A 10 37.27 -34.49 -31.67
N LEU A 11 36.87 -33.56 -32.53
CA LEU A 11 36.73 -32.14 -32.22
C LEU A 11 35.43 -31.96 -31.43
N ALA A 12 35.54 -31.75 -30.11
CA ALA A 12 34.43 -31.31 -29.28
C ALA A 12 34.19 -29.81 -29.51
N PHE A 13 33.09 -29.48 -30.19
CA PHE A 13 32.59 -28.10 -30.25
C PHE A 13 31.99 -27.73 -28.87
N LEU A 14 32.73 -26.92 -28.10
CA LEU A 14 32.15 -26.18 -26.97
C LEU A 14 31.25 -25.07 -27.53
N ALA A 15 29.95 -25.31 -27.55
CA ALA A 15 28.97 -24.27 -27.77
C ALA A 15 29.01 -23.32 -26.54
N ALA A 16 29.63 -22.17 -26.70
CA ALA A 16 29.53 -21.10 -25.69
C ALA A 16 28.06 -20.68 -25.60
N ALA A 17 27.43 -20.89 -24.43
CA ALA A 17 26.10 -20.40 -24.14
C ALA A 17 26.15 -18.87 -24.25
N VAL A 18 25.50 -18.30 -25.23
CA VAL A 18 25.26 -16.85 -25.32
C VAL A 18 24.39 -16.48 -24.14
N PRO A 19 24.85 -15.56 -23.26
CA PRO A 19 24.02 -15.14 -22.15
C PRO A 19 22.73 -14.52 -22.72
N SER A 20 21.58 -15.04 -22.29
CA SER A 20 20.28 -14.44 -22.62
C SER A 20 20.31 -12.98 -22.20
N PRO A 21 19.89 -12.02 -23.05
CA PRO A 21 19.84 -10.62 -22.65
C PRO A 21 19.02 -10.51 -21.36
N ALA A 22 19.59 -9.84 -20.36
CA ALA A 22 18.87 -9.58 -19.11
C ALA A 22 17.57 -8.86 -19.47
N GLN A 23 16.43 -9.49 -19.17
CA GLN A 23 15.13 -8.89 -19.43
C GLN A 23 15.04 -7.59 -18.64
N THR A 24 14.75 -6.49 -19.31
CA THR A 24 14.55 -5.20 -18.66
C THR A 24 13.38 -5.33 -17.68
N PRO A 25 13.54 -4.94 -16.42
CA PRO A 25 12.45 -4.96 -15.46
C PRO A 25 11.26 -4.16 -16.00
N HIS A 26 10.07 -4.75 -15.95
CA HIS A 26 8.84 -4.12 -16.39
C HIS A 26 7.95 -3.82 -15.18
N ARG A 27 7.27 -2.67 -15.18
CA ARG A 27 6.48 -2.21 -14.05
C ARG A 27 4.99 -2.28 -14.34
N TYR A 28 4.27 -2.88 -13.41
CA TYR A 28 2.83 -2.97 -13.46
C TYR A 28 2.20 -2.36 -12.21
N LEU A 29 1.08 -1.70 -12.41
CA LEU A 29 0.23 -1.21 -11.33
C LEU A 29 -0.90 -2.21 -11.10
N TYR A 30 -1.01 -2.73 -9.89
CA TYR A 30 -2.10 -3.60 -9.45
C TYR A 30 -3.08 -2.75 -8.64
N VAL A 31 -4.32 -2.71 -9.07
CA VAL A 31 -5.38 -1.87 -8.53
C VAL A 31 -6.56 -2.73 -8.15
N ALA A 32 -6.95 -2.71 -6.88
CA ALA A 32 -8.16 -3.39 -6.47
C ALA A 32 -9.38 -2.63 -7.01
N ALA A 33 -10.14 -3.26 -7.90
CA ALA A 33 -11.37 -2.68 -8.39
C ALA A 33 -12.49 -2.91 -7.38
N PRO A 34 -13.19 -1.84 -6.91
CA PRO A 34 -14.41 -2.03 -6.16
C PRO A 34 -15.42 -2.77 -7.05
N SER A 35 -16.17 -3.69 -6.48
CA SER A 35 -17.36 -4.21 -7.17
C SER A 35 -18.36 -3.06 -7.24
N ASP A 36 -18.68 -2.58 -8.42
CA ASP A 36 -19.77 -1.62 -8.62
C ASP A 36 -21.08 -2.23 -8.11
N GLU A 37 -21.90 -1.42 -7.44
CA GLU A 37 -23.23 -1.88 -6.97
C GLU A 37 -24.13 -2.29 -8.13
N THR A 38 -23.87 -1.77 -9.31
CA THR A 38 -24.57 -2.07 -10.56
C THR A 38 -23.99 -3.27 -11.31
N ASP A 39 -22.77 -3.72 -10.91
CA ASP A 39 -22.11 -4.83 -11.57
C ASP A 39 -22.80 -6.15 -11.23
N ALA A 40 -23.33 -6.82 -12.26
CA ALA A 40 -23.88 -8.18 -12.12
C ALA A 40 -22.80 -9.20 -11.72
N ASP A 41 -21.52 -8.88 -11.97
CA ASP A 41 -20.36 -9.66 -11.55
C ASP A 41 -19.83 -9.16 -10.20
N LEU A 42 -20.33 -9.76 -9.13
CA LEU A 42 -19.93 -9.48 -7.74
C LEU A 42 -18.52 -9.97 -7.41
N SER A 43 -17.66 -10.11 -8.40
CA SER A 43 -16.30 -10.63 -8.19
C SER A 43 -15.36 -9.57 -7.63
N ILE A 44 -14.49 -10.00 -6.71
CA ILE A 44 -13.33 -9.22 -6.27
C ILE A 44 -12.25 -9.36 -7.32
N ARG A 45 -11.81 -8.24 -7.87
CA ARG A 45 -10.87 -8.19 -9.01
C ARG A 45 -9.70 -7.26 -8.70
N ILE A 46 -8.55 -7.66 -9.18
CA ILE A 46 -7.38 -6.77 -9.30
C ILE A 46 -7.19 -6.44 -10.77
N LEU A 47 -7.21 -5.18 -11.11
CA LEU A 47 -6.88 -4.70 -12.45
C LEU A 47 -5.38 -4.45 -12.55
N VAL A 48 -4.79 -4.84 -13.66
CA VAL A 48 -3.35 -4.69 -13.89
C VAL A 48 -3.13 -3.75 -15.06
N PHE A 49 -2.33 -2.71 -14.81
CA PHE A 49 -1.99 -1.67 -15.80
C PHE A 49 -0.50 -1.68 -16.10
N ASP A 50 -0.14 -1.45 -17.35
CA ASP A 50 1.23 -1.35 -17.82
C ASP A 50 1.72 0.11 -17.71
N ILE A 51 2.58 0.38 -16.72
CA ILE A 51 3.08 1.74 -16.43
C ILE A 51 3.96 2.24 -17.57
N GLU A 52 4.76 1.36 -18.19
CA GLU A 52 5.67 1.73 -19.28
C GLU A 52 4.91 2.05 -20.58
N ASN A 53 3.67 1.59 -20.69
CA ASN A 53 2.81 1.80 -21.85
C ASN A 53 1.63 2.72 -21.51
N ALA A 54 1.91 3.90 -20.99
CA ALA A 54 0.93 4.94 -20.64
C ALA A 54 -0.19 4.44 -19.71
N HIS A 55 0.10 3.54 -18.78
CA HIS A 55 -0.84 2.95 -17.83
C HIS A 55 -2.01 2.22 -18.52
N ARG A 56 -1.76 1.63 -19.69
CA ARG A 56 -2.78 0.89 -20.40
C ARG A 56 -3.20 -0.34 -19.59
N PHE A 57 -4.52 -0.57 -19.55
CA PHE A 57 -5.08 -1.79 -18.98
C PHE A 57 -4.52 -3.04 -19.69
N VAL A 58 -4.12 -4.05 -18.91
CA VAL A 58 -3.53 -5.30 -19.42
C VAL A 58 -4.46 -6.48 -19.19
N ARG A 59 -4.94 -6.67 -17.94
CA ARG A 59 -5.74 -7.83 -17.55
C ARG A 59 -6.44 -7.64 -16.20
N ARG A 60 -7.39 -8.54 -15.94
CA ARG A 60 -8.06 -8.71 -14.65
C ARG A 60 -7.59 -10.00 -13.98
N VAL A 61 -7.28 -9.93 -12.70
CA VAL A 61 -7.08 -11.09 -11.84
C VAL A 61 -8.33 -11.24 -10.99
N VAL A 62 -9.16 -12.24 -11.27
CA VAL A 62 -10.38 -12.52 -10.49
C VAL A 62 -9.99 -13.36 -9.29
N LEU A 63 -10.20 -12.82 -8.08
CA LEU A 63 -9.85 -13.52 -6.84
C LEU A 63 -11.01 -14.33 -6.31
N TRP A 64 -12.17 -13.68 -6.15
CA TRP A 64 -13.36 -14.31 -5.58
C TRP A 64 -14.61 -13.90 -6.34
N ARG A 65 -15.55 -14.81 -6.40
CA ARG A 65 -16.89 -14.54 -6.90
C ARG A 65 -17.87 -14.70 -5.76
N ALA A 66 -18.62 -13.65 -5.44
CA ALA A 66 -19.73 -13.75 -4.52
C ALA A 66 -20.92 -14.43 -5.23
N THR A 67 -21.61 -15.32 -4.54
CA THR A 67 -22.79 -16.01 -5.06
C THR A 67 -24.09 -15.25 -4.75
N GLY A 68 -24.01 -14.21 -3.92
CA GLY A 68 -25.14 -13.37 -3.53
C GLY A 68 -24.71 -12.00 -3.00
N ARG A 69 -25.68 -11.07 -2.95
CA ARG A 69 -25.41 -9.69 -2.47
C ARG A 69 -24.92 -9.63 -1.03
N ASP A 70 -25.36 -10.55 -0.18
CA ASP A 70 -24.97 -10.62 1.24
C ASP A 70 -23.54 -11.13 1.43
N GLU A 71 -22.91 -11.67 0.37
CA GLU A 71 -21.55 -12.15 0.37
C GLU A 71 -20.54 -11.13 -0.19
N ARG A 72 -21.00 -9.92 -0.47
CA ARG A 72 -20.11 -8.86 -0.96
C ARG A 72 -18.99 -8.59 0.02
N GLU A 73 -17.80 -8.53 -0.52
CA GLU A 73 -16.59 -8.17 0.19
C GLU A 73 -15.98 -6.94 -0.44
N THR A 74 -15.30 -6.14 0.37
CA THR A 74 -14.54 -4.99 -0.12
C THR A 74 -13.07 -5.25 0.14
N VAL A 75 -12.22 -5.00 -0.85
CA VAL A 75 -10.77 -5.03 -0.65
C VAL A 75 -10.38 -3.91 0.31
N ARG A 76 -9.62 -4.28 1.33
CA ARG A 76 -9.20 -3.40 2.41
C ARG A 76 -7.70 -3.15 2.45
N GLY A 77 -6.93 -4.05 1.87
CA GLY A 77 -5.49 -3.93 1.83
C GLY A 77 -4.88 -4.67 0.64
N ILE A 78 -3.80 -4.12 0.12
CA ILE A 78 -2.98 -4.71 -0.93
C ILE A 78 -1.51 -4.46 -0.63
N ALA A 79 -0.68 -5.48 -0.77
CA ALA A 79 0.76 -5.36 -0.66
C ALA A 79 1.45 -6.38 -1.56
N ALA A 80 2.62 -6.03 -2.08
CA ALA A 80 3.42 -6.95 -2.89
C ALA A 80 4.83 -7.07 -2.32
N HIS A 81 5.40 -8.27 -2.44
CA HIS A 81 6.80 -8.50 -2.09
C HIS A 81 7.53 -9.18 -3.24
N PRO A 82 8.33 -8.42 -4.02
CA PRO A 82 8.94 -8.90 -5.27
C PRO A 82 9.85 -10.12 -5.07
N LYS A 83 10.62 -10.18 -3.97
CA LYS A 83 11.54 -11.30 -3.70
C LYS A 83 10.81 -12.62 -3.44
N THR A 84 9.62 -12.57 -2.84
CA THR A 84 8.80 -13.78 -2.63
C THR A 84 7.87 -14.06 -3.81
N GLY A 85 7.76 -13.13 -4.76
CA GLY A 85 6.85 -13.23 -5.89
C GLY A 85 5.37 -13.26 -5.50
N ARG A 86 5.01 -12.58 -4.40
CA ARG A 86 3.64 -12.63 -3.84
C ARG A 86 2.98 -11.27 -3.84
N LEU A 87 1.70 -11.29 -4.19
CA LEU A 87 0.74 -10.22 -3.95
C LEU A 87 -0.19 -10.69 -2.83
N PHE A 88 -0.38 -9.87 -1.81
CA PHE A 88 -1.30 -10.11 -0.71
C PHE A 88 -2.50 -9.19 -0.85
N VAL A 89 -3.70 -9.74 -0.68
CA VAL A 89 -4.95 -8.99 -0.79
C VAL A 89 -5.85 -9.36 0.38
N SER A 90 -6.29 -8.37 1.13
CA SER A 90 -7.26 -8.55 2.20
C SER A 90 -8.62 -7.97 1.84
N THR A 91 -9.65 -8.60 2.37
CA THR A 91 -11.03 -8.11 2.37
C THR A 91 -11.55 -8.03 3.80
N THR A 92 -12.79 -7.63 3.98
CA THR A 92 -13.46 -7.66 5.29
C THR A 92 -13.58 -9.06 5.88
N ARG A 93 -13.34 -10.13 5.12
CA ARG A 93 -13.58 -11.52 5.55
C ARG A 93 -12.35 -12.42 5.47
N ARG A 94 -11.42 -12.14 4.55
CA ARG A 94 -10.31 -13.04 4.23
C ARG A 94 -9.04 -12.31 3.81
N LEU A 95 -7.94 -13.04 3.87
CA LEU A 95 -6.65 -12.64 3.34
C LEU A 95 -6.15 -13.74 2.40
N ALA A 96 -5.59 -13.36 1.26
CA ALA A 96 -5.01 -14.29 0.31
C ALA A 96 -3.63 -13.85 -0.15
N ALA A 97 -2.80 -14.82 -0.50
CA ALA A 97 -1.56 -14.64 -1.25
C ALA A 97 -1.74 -15.15 -2.68
N ILE A 98 -1.37 -14.32 -3.64
CA ILE A 98 -1.44 -14.59 -5.07
C ILE A 98 -0.01 -14.65 -5.61
N ASP A 99 0.28 -15.61 -6.46
CA ASP A 99 1.55 -15.69 -7.19
C ASP A 99 1.57 -14.64 -8.29
N LEU A 100 2.53 -13.73 -8.24
CA LEU A 100 2.67 -12.63 -9.22
C LEU A 100 3.02 -13.10 -10.63
N ASN A 101 3.53 -14.32 -10.78
CA ASN A 101 3.90 -14.86 -12.09
C ASN A 101 2.74 -15.59 -12.78
N THR A 102 1.86 -16.21 -12.02
CA THR A 102 0.80 -17.05 -12.54
C THR A 102 -0.59 -16.47 -12.32
N ASP A 103 -0.73 -15.42 -11.51
CA ASP A 103 -1.98 -14.83 -11.04
C ASP A 103 -2.89 -15.84 -10.31
N THR A 104 -2.31 -16.91 -9.77
CA THR A 104 -3.06 -17.95 -9.04
C THR A 104 -2.98 -17.76 -7.54
N THR A 105 -4.06 -18.09 -6.84
CA THR A 105 -4.08 -18.08 -5.38
C THR A 105 -3.17 -19.18 -4.84
N VAL A 106 -2.21 -18.80 -3.99
CA VAL A 106 -1.29 -19.71 -3.31
C VAL A 106 -1.91 -20.25 -2.04
N TRP A 107 -2.49 -19.36 -1.27
CA TRP A 107 -3.29 -19.66 -0.09
C TRP A 107 -4.34 -18.58 0.12
N GLU A 108 -5.44 -18.98 0.79
CA GLU A 108 -6.52 -18.13 1.24
C GLU A 108 -6.93 -18.55 2.63
N LYS A 109 -7.13 -17.60 3.52
CA LYS A 109 -7.51 -17.82 4.91
C LYS A 109 -8.55 -16.82 5.38
N SER A 110 -9.51 -17.31 6.13
CA SER A 110 -10.40 -16.53 6.98
C SER A 110 -9.98 -16.72 8.44
N TYR A 111 -10.13 -15.66 9.22
CA TYR A 111 -9.74 -15.67 10.62
C TYR A 111 -10.98 -15.41 11.49
N GLU A 112 -10.92 -15.83 12.74
CA GLU A 112 -11.97 -15.56 13.72
C GLU A 112 -12.21 -14.04 13.83
N ASN A 113 -13.48 -13.62 13.98
CA ASN A 113 -13.89 -12.21 14.04
C ASN A 113 -13.60 -11.39 12.79
N HIS A 114 -13.60 -12.01 11.64
CA HIS A 114 -13.31 -11.40 10.34
C HIS A 114 -11.90 -10.79 10.22
N CYS A 115 -11.37 -10.77 9.06
CA CYS A 115 -10.11 -10.19 8.66
C CYS A 115 -10.39 -9.22 7.54
N CYS A 116 -9.62 -8.40 7.21
CA CYS A 116 -8.49 -7.65 7.75
C CYS A 116 -8.58 -6.26 7.14
N ASP A 117 -8.46 -5.22 7.92
CA ASP A 117 -8.31 -3.88 7.34
C ASP A 117 -6.90 -3.72 6.77
N ARG A 118 -6.37 -2.51 6.63
CA ARG A 118 -5.04 -2.24 6.10
C ARG A 118 -3.97 -2.96 6.88
N PHE A 119 -3.45 -4.02 6.30
CA PHE A 119 -2.37 -4.81 6.88
C PHE A 119 -1.01 -4.28 6.46
N ALA A 120 0.00 -4.57 7.24
CA ALA A 120 1.39 -4.33 6.89
C ALA A 120 2.16 -5.65 6.72
N LEU A 121 2.94 -5.70 5.64
CA LEU A 121 3.88 -6.78 5.37
C LEU A 121 5.27 -6.37 5.86
N SER A 122 5.95 -7.28 6.57
CA SER A 122 7.33 -7.03 7.01
C SER A 122 8.28 -6.80 5.82
N PRO A 123 9.34 -5.99 5.99
CA PRO A 123 10.30 -5.71 4.92
C PRO A 123 11.01 -6.94 4.35
N ASP A 124 11.06 -8.04 5.09
CA ASP A 124 11.58 -9.33 4.63
C ASP A 124 10.53 -10.21 3.94
N GLY A 125 9.25 -9.78 3.95
CA GLY A 125 8.14 -10.49 3.34
C GLY A 125 7.68 -11.75 4.07
N GLN A 126 8.05 -11.94 5.35
CA GLN A 126 7.76 -13.18 6.09
C GLN A 126 6.56 -13.05 7.03
N THR A 127 6.25 -11.86 7.51
CA THR A 127 5.22 -11.64 8.52
C THR A 127 4.23 -10.56 8.09
N ILE A 128 2.95 -10.82 8.32
CA ILE A 128 1.88 -9.86 8.11
C ILE A 128 1.28 -9.51 9.47
N TYR A 129 1.16 -8.21 9.77
CA TYR A 129 0.32 -7.71 10.84
C TYR A 129 -0.97 -7.18 10.23
N ALA A 130 -2.09 -7.79 10.61
CA ALA A 130 -3.38 -7.50 10.02
C ALA A 130 -4.43 -7.17 11.09
N PRO A 131 -5.10 -5.99 10.98
CA PRO A 131 -6.16 -5.61 11.90
C PRO A 131 -7.32 -6.59 11.83
N ALA A 132 -7.79 -7.09 12.97
CA ALA A 132 -9.04 -7.85 13.03
C ALA A 132 -10.23 -6.91 12.88
N PHE A 133 -11.17 -7.23 11.99
CA PHE A 133 -12.30 -6.33 11.72
C PHE A 133 -13.36 -6.35 12.84
N GLY A 134 -13.48 -7.45 13.55
CA GLY A 134 -14.50 -7.69 14.59
C GLY A 134 -13.98 -7.81 16.01
N SER A 135 -12.74 -7.39 16.30
CA SER A 135 -12.18 -7.44 17.65
C SER A 135 -10.98 -6.50 17.84
N PRO A 136 -10.70 -6.01 19.07
CA PRO A 136 -9.62 -5.07 19.34
C PRO A 136 -8.24 -5.76 19.35
N LYS A 137 -7.87 -6.43 18.26
CA LYS A 137 -6.59 -7.14 18.15
C LYS A 137 -6.06 -7.11 16.72
N TRP A 138 -4.76 -7.29 16.59
CA TRP A 138 -4.07 -7.55 15.34
C TRP A 138 -3.66 -9.01 15.26
N TYR A 139 -3.83 -9.61 14.09
CA TYR A 139 -3.30 -10.92 13.76
C TYR A 139 -1.85 -10.79 13.31
N VAL A 140 -1.00 -11.68 13.81
CA VAL A 140 0.37 -11.88 13.33
C VAL A 140 0.39 -13.17 12.52
N ILE A 141 0.56 -13.04 11.21
CA ILE A 141 0.31 -14.09 10.25
C ILE A 141 1.62 -14.44 9.52
N ASP A 142 1.86 -15.72 9.31
CA ASP A 142 2.92 -16.20 8.44
C ASP A 142 2.58 -15.88 6.98
N ALA A 143 3.41 -15.09 6.31
CA ALA A 143 3.13 -14.65 4.95
C ALA A 143 3.26 -15.78 3.89
N ALA A 144 4.03 -16.84 4.18
CA ALA A 144 4.18 -17.95 3.26
C ALA A 144 2.98 -18.91 3.27
N THR A 145 2.32 -19.08 4.42
CA THR A 145 1.27 -20.10 4.61
C THR A 145 -0.10 -19.53 4.96
N GLY A 146 -0.18 -18.28 5.40
CA GLY A 146 -1.40 -17.67 5.93
C GLY A 146 -1.75 -18.15 7.34
N GLU A 147 -0.87 -18.88 8.03
CA GLU A 147 -1.15 -19.37 9.38
C GLU A 147 -1.05 -18.27 10.43
N LEU A 148 -2.02 -18.26 11.35
CA LEU A 148 -2.00 -17.36 12.50
C LEU A 148 -0.92 -17.80 13.48
N ARG A 149 0.06 -16.92 13.73
CA ARG A 149 1.15 -17.18 14.66
C ARG A 149 0.91 -16.61 16.05
N ALA A 150 0.25 -15.47 16.11
CA ALA A 150 -0.06 -14.78 17.36
C ALA A 150 -1.15 -13.71 17.15
N THR A 151 -1.55 -13.10 18.26
CA THR A 151 -2.37 -11.89 18.27
C THR A 151 -1.74 -10.85 19.17
N VAL A 152 -1.91 -9.56 18.80
CA VAL A 152 -1.50 -8.42 19.61
C VAL A 152 -2.75 -7.61 19.91
N GLY A 153 -3.06 -7.42 21.19
CA GLY A 153 -4.15 -6.56 21.65
C GLY A 153 -3.63 -5.17 21.95
N VAL A 154 -4.36 -4.15 21.50
CA VAL A 154 -4.16 -2.75 21.91
C VAL A 154 -5.52 -2.16 22.25
N GLN A 155 -5.52 -1.01 22.92
CA GLN A 155 -6.77 -0.33 23.24
C GLN A 155 -7.39 0.27 21.94
N GLY A 156 -8.68 0.03 21.73
CA GLY A 156 -9.46 0.52 20.59
C GLY A 156 -9.56 -0.49 19.43
N TRP A 157 -10.37 -0.13 18.44
CA TRP A 157 -10.60 -0.97 17.26
C TRP A 157 -9.48 -0.78 16.24
N PRO A 158 -8.93 -1.88 15.71
CA PRO A 158 -7.83 -1.81 14.74
C PRO A 158 -8.20 -1.03 13.47
N ARG A 159 -7.28 -0.19 12.99
CA ARG A 159 -7.49 0.61 11.78
C ARG A 159 -6.31 0.56 10.82
N ASP A 160 -5.15 1.06 11.24
CA ASP A 160 -3.99 1.21 10.37
C ASP A 160 -2.76 0.51 10.97
N THR A 161 -1.90 0.02 10.11
CA THR A 161 -0.74 -0.78 10.48
C THR A 161 0.46 -0.41 9.62
N LEU A 162 1.58 -0.06 10.25
CA LEU A 162 2.82 0.27 9.55
C LEU A 162 4.01 -0.46 10.15
N TYR A 163 4.85 -1.03 9.31
CA TYR A 163 6.19 -1.44 9.72
C TYR A 163 7.15 -0.26 9.69
N ALA A 164 8.03 -0.18 10.69
CA ALA A 164 9.21 0.65 10.57
C ALA A 164 10.08 0.14 9.42
N PRO A 165 10.81 1.03 8.70
CA PRO A 165 11.64 0.62 7.58
C PRO A 165 12.70 -0.44 7.91
N ASP A 166 13.16 -0.50 9.16
CA ASP A 166 14.11 -1.51 9.65
C ASP A 166 13.47 -2.85 10.04
N GLY A 167 12.13 -2.95 10.01
CA GLY A 167 11.36 -4.14 10.37
C GLY A 167 11.32 -4.48 11.86
N ARG A 168 11.91 -3.65 12.74
CA ARG A 168 11.99 -3.96 14.20
C ARG A 168 10.77 -3.52 14.97
N ARG A 169 9.99 -2.59 14.43
CA ARG A 169 8.79 -2.05 15.07
C ARG A 169 7.60 -2.14 14.12
N VAL A 170 6.44 -2.33 14.72
CA VAL A 170 5.15 -2.18 14.04
C VAL A 170 4.36 -1.12 14.79
N TYR A 171 3.80 -0.17 14.07
CA TYR A 171 2.97 0.89 14.61
C TYR A 171 1.51 0.56 14.31
N LEU A 172 0.72 0.53 15.37
CA LEU A 172 -0.68 0.13 15.32
C LEU A 172 -1.55 1.33 15.73
N ALA A 173 -2.33 1.84 14.79
CA ALA A 173 -3.30 2.89 15.04
C ALA A 173 -4.70 2.29 15.16
N ALA A 174 -5.41 2.67 16.23
CA ALA A 174 -6.76 2.21 16.49
C ALA A 174 -7.78 3.31 16.19
N TRP A 175 -8.99 2.88 15.82
CA TRP A 175 -10.13 3.77 15.65
C TRP A 175 -10.47 4.50 16.94
N GLU A 176 -10.84 5.77 16.85
CA GLU A 176 -11.15 6.64 17.99
C GLU A 176 -10.03 6.71 19.05
N SER A 177 -8.79 6.47 18.64
CA SER A 177 -7.61 6.59 19.49
C SER A 177 -6.83 7.86 19.18
N THR A 178 -6.41 8.57 20.21
CA THR A 178 -5.46 9.69 20.11
C THR A 178 -4.00 9.24 20.21
N THR A 179 -3.74 7.92 20.16
CA THR A 179 -2.39 7.37 20.30
C THR A 179 -2.10 6.28 19.29
N ILE A 180 -0.82 6.05 19.02
CA ILE A 180 -0.30 4.96 18.23
C ILE A 180 0.49 4.04 19.17
N SER A 181 0.24 2.72 19.11
CA SER A 181 1.01 1.73 19.84
C SER A 181 2.21 1.26 19.02
N ALA A 182 3.42 1.39 19.56
CA ALA A 182 4.63 0.82 18.99
C ALA A 182 4.87 -0.59 19.56
N VAL A 183 4.89 -1.57 18.69
CA VAL A 183 5.07 -3.00 19.03
C VAL A 183 6.46 -3.45 18.58
N ASP A 184 7.16 -4.18 19.43
CA ASP A 184 8.37 -4.90 19.01
C ASP A 184 8.00 -6.08 18.11
N ALA A 185 8.50 -6.10 16.88
CA ALA A 185 8.11 -7.08 15.88
C ALA A 185 8.52 -8.52 16.25
N ALA A 186 9.59 -8.70 17.05
CA ALA A 186 10.08 -10.01 17.45
C ALA A 186 9.35 -10.56 18.69
N SER A 187 9.27 -9.77 19.78
CA SER A 187 8.59 -10.16 21.02
C SER A 187 7.07 -10.02 20.93
N ARG A 188 6.57 -9.12 20.05
CA ARG A 188 5.15 -8.77 19.88
C ARG A 188 4.56 -8.00 21.05
N ASP A 189 5.41 -7.47 21.92
CA ASP A 189 5.00 -6.64 23.05
C ASP A 189 4.79 -5.19 22.62
N VAL A 190 3.79 -4.53 23.20
CA VAL A 190 3.67 -3.06 23.12
C VAL A 190 4.77 -2.46 23.95
N VAL A 191 5.73 -1.81 23.31
CA VAL A 191 6.92 -1.27 23.98
C VAL A 191 6.85 0.23 24.19
N LYS A 192 5.92 0.91 23.51
CA LYS A 192 5.73 2.35 23.63
C LYS A 192 4.36 2.79 23.15
N THR A 193 3.87 3.90 23.70
CA THR A 193 2.75 4.66 23.18
C THR A 193 3.27 6.00 22.65
N VAL A 194 2.84 6.38 21.45
CA VAL A 194 3.15 7.65 20.78
C VAL A 194 1.91 8.53 20.84
N GLY A 195 2.05 9.75 21.29
CA GLY A 195 0.96 10.69 21.51
C GLY A 195 0.85 11.15 22.97
N PRO A 196 -0.28 11.75 23.43
CA PRO A 196 -1.52 11.86 22.66
C PRO A 196 -1.44 12.91 21.55
N PHE A 197 -2.06 12.62 20.41
CA PHE A 197 -2.36 13.57 19.35
C PHE A 197 -3.56 14.44 19.74
N SER A 198 -3.76 15.56 19.03
CA SER A 198 -4.83 16.52 19.35
C SER A 198 -6.25 16.01 19.07
N GLY A 199 -6.38 14.98 18.24
CA GLY A 199 -7.62 14.31 17.87
C GLY A 199 -7.38 12.84 17.57
N PHE A 200 -8.40 12.15 17.04
CA PHE A 200 -8.25 10.75 16.65
C PHE A 200 -7.26 10.60 15.50
N VAL A 201 -6.40 9.59 15.62
CA VAL A 201 -5.40 9.30 14.60
C VAL A 201 -6.07 8.71 13.37
N CYS A 202 -5.86 9.36 12.25
CA CYS A 202 -6.22 8.91 10.91
C CYS A 202 -5.03 8.19 10.23
N PRO A 203 -4.93 8.10 8.90
CA PRO A 203 -3.76 7.50 8.27
C PRO A 203 -2.44 8.15 8.69
N VAL A 204 -1.43 7.31 8.79
CA VAL A 204 -0.08 7.68 9.26
C VAL A 204 0.95 7.30 8.21
N THR A 205 2.01 8.08 8.09
CA THR A 205 3.23 7.71 7.38
C THR A 205 4.45 7.94 8.26
N LEU A 206 5.53 7.21 7.97
CA LEU A 206 6.82 7.35 8.67
C LEU A 206 7.85 7.94 7.71
N ASN A 207 8.83 8.67 8.27
CA ASN A 207 10.01 8.99 7.48
C ASN A 207 10.87 7.73 7.26
N GLY A 208 11.71 7.70 6.23
CA GLY A 208 12.54 6.56 5.87
C GLY A 208 13.58 6.15 6.92
N LYS A 209 13.88 7.05 7.86
CA LYS A 209 14.71 6.73 9.03
C LYS A 209 13.93 6.01 10.14
N GLY A 210 12.60 6.00 10.08
CA GLY A 210 11.75 5.44 11.13
C GLY A 210 11.85 6.19 12.47
N THR A 211 12.13 7.49 12.44
CA THR A 211 12.30 8.33 13.63
C THR A 211 11.11 9.24 13.90
N LEU A 212 10.36 9.59 12.86
CA LEU A 212 9.20 10.46 12.93
C LEU A 212 7.98 9.79 12.30
N ALA A 213 6.82 10.01 12.92
CA ALA A 213 5.51 9.73 12.36
C ALA A 213 4.82 11.03 11.97
N PHE A 214 4.13 11.01 10.83
CA PHE A 214 3.30 12.09 10.33
C PHE A 214 1.88 11.53 10.22
N ALA A 215 0.99 12.03 11.04
CA ALA A 215 -0.36 11.51 11.19
C ALA A 215 -1.40 12.53 10.74
N ASN A 216 -2.31 12.15 9.87
CA ASN A 216 -3.55 12.90 9.71
C ASN A 216 -4.37 12.77 10.99
N ILE A 217 -5.06 13.83 11.37
CA ILE A 217 -5.83 13.89 12.62
C ILE A 217 -7.27 14.27 12.28
N ASP A 218 -8.20 13.64 12.97
CA ASP A 218 -9.61 14.00 12.85
C ASP A 218 -9.83 15.48 13.23
N GLY A 219 -10.63 16.16 12.40
CA GLY A 219 -10.88 17.61 12.55
C GLY A 219 -9.73 18.52 12.08
N LEU A 220 -8.63 17.97 11.52
CA LEU A 220 -7.50 18.73 10.99
C LEU A 220 -7.28 18.46 9.51
N VAL A 221 -7.41 19.46 8.63
CA VAL A 221 -6.81 19.37 7.30
C VAL A 221 -5.34 19.71 7.45
N GLY A 222 -4.51 18.67 7.36
CA GLY A 222 -3.08 18.72 7.67
C GLY A 222 -2.60 17.48 8.38
N PHE A 223 -1.63 17.65 9.27
CA PHE A 223 -1.02 16.53 10.00
C PHE A 223 -0.34 16.99 11.29
N GLU A 224 -0.14 16.05 12.19
CA GLU A 224 0.75 16.23 13.34
C GLU A 224 1.99 15.36 13.20
N VAL A 225 3.11 15.83 13.77
CA VAL A 225 4.41 15.16 13.74
C VAL A 225 4.75 14.65 15.13
N ALA A 226 5.09 13.38 15.23
CA ALA A 226 5.50 12.75 16.47
C ALA A 226 6.92 12.16 16.37
N ASP A 227 7.68 12.31 17.43
CA ASP A 227 8.95 11.64 17.63
C ASP A 227 8.72 10.20 18.11
N LEU A 228 9.15 9.22 17.33
CA LEU A 228 8.96 7.80 17.62
C LEU A 228 9.88 7.28 18.73
N GLN A 229 10.97 8.01 19.02
CA GLN A 229 11.88 7.64 20.09
C GLN A 229 11.37 8.09 21.45
N THR A 230 10.84 9.31 21.56
CA THR A 230 10.29 9.86 22.82
C THR A 230 8.81 9.53 22.99
N GLY A 231 8.08 9.40 21.90
CA GLY A 231 6.62 9.25 21.84
C GLY A 231 5.87 10.59 21.92
N GLN A 232 6.57 11.72 21.89
CA GLN A 232 5.97 13.04 22.04
C GLN A 232 5.56 13.63 20.70
N ILE A 233 4.49 14.44 20.71
CA ILE A 233 4.09 15.27 19.58
C ILE A 233 5.04 16.46 19.54
N LEU A 234 5.60 16.72 18.36
CA LEU A 234 6.56 17.79 18.13
C LEU A 234 5.90 19.02 17.52
N ASP A 235 5.04 18.83 16.52
CA ASP A 235 4.42 19.90 15.75
C ASP A 235 3.03 19.51 15.24
N SER A 236 2.21 20.53 14.94
CA SER A 236 0.92 20.43 14.26
C SER A 236 0.92 21.39 13.07
N VAL A 237 0.74 20.85 11.87
CA VAL A 237 0.75 21.60 10.61
C VAL A 237 -0.64 21.58 10.00
N ALA A 238 -1.32 22.72 10.04
CA ALA A 238 -2.64 22.91 9.45
C ALA A 238 -2.56 23.58 8.08
N VAL A 239 -3.45 23.19 7.17
CA VAL A 239 -3.66 23.92 5.92
C VAL A 239 -4.51 25.16 6.23
N GLU A 240 -4.02 26.33 5.84
CA GLU A 240 -4.73 27.59 6.03
C GLU A 240 -5.89 27.77 5.03
N GLY A 241 -6.91 28.51 5.44
CA GLY A 241 -8.02 28.92 4.56
C GLY A 241 -9.04 27.84 4.24
N ILE A 242 -8.99 26.70 4.92
CA ILE A 242 -10.04 25.68 4.79
C ILE A 242 -11.10 25.91 5.84
N ASP A 243 -12.36 25.88 5.39
CA ASP A 243 -13.51 25.91 6.29
C ASP A 243 -13.58 24.58 7.06
N ARG A 244 -13.23 24.63 8.33
CA ARG A 244 -13.25 23.46 9.23
C ARG A 244 -14.67 22.96 9.51
N ASP A 245 -15.68 23.81 9.30
CA ASP A 245 -17.09 23.45 9.46
C ASP A 245 -17.67 22.83 8.18
N ALA A 246 -16.91 22.81 7.07
CA ALA A 246 -17.27 22.03 5.89
C ALA A 246 -17.24 20.56 6.28
N ALA A 247 -18.43 19.97 6.47
CA ALA A 247 -18.55 18.58 6.86
C ALA A 247 -17.85 17.67 5.82
N PRO A 248 -16.77 16.98 6.19
CA PRO A 248 -16.14 16.04 5.27
C PRO A 248 -17.13 14.89 4.99
N GLN A 249 -17.13 14.40 3.78
CA GLN A 249 -17.90 13.19 3.45
C GLN A 249 -17.41 11.97 4.25
N TYR A 250 -16.19 12.04 4.78
CA TYR A 250 -15.51 11.02 5.58
C TYR A 250 -15.05 11.62 6.90
N GLU A 251 -14.88 10.80 7.92
CA GLU A 251 -14.55 11.20 9.29
C GLU A 251 -13.24 11.96 9.43
N CYS A 252 -12.26 11.69 8.57
CA CYS A 252 -10.98 12.39 8.56
C CYS A 252 -10.94 13.37 7.38
N PRO A 253 -10.87 14.66 7.59
CA PRO A 253 -10.82 15.66 6.52
C PRO A 253 -9.56 15.51 5.65
N SER A 254 -8.44 15.07 6.25
CA SER A 254 -7.29 14.55 5.52
C SER A 254 -7.23 13.03 5.67
N HIS A 255 -7.26 12.28 4.56
CA HIS A 255 -7.36 10.82 4.60
C HIS A 255 -6.36 10.13 3.66
N GLY A 256 -5.14 10.56 3.69
CA GLY A 256 -4.03 10.00 2.95
C GLY A 256 -2.82 10.91 3.08
N ILE A 257 -1.70 10.33 3.47
CA ILE A 257 -0.45 11.06 3.69
C ILE A 257 0.71 10.17 3.28
N ALA A 258 1.61 10.70 2.45
CA ALA A 258 2.77 9.93 2.00
C ALA A 258 3.92 10.85 1.63
N PHE A 259 5.14 10.38 1.86
CA PHE A 259 6.36 11.00 1.35
C PHE A 259 6.61 10.61 -0.10
N THR A 260 7.16 11.55 -0.88
CA THR A 260 7.84 11.19 -2.12
C THR A 260 9.02 10.26 -1.81
N ARG A 261 9.45 9.46 -2.79
CA ARG A 261 10.53 8.48 -2.61
C ARG A 261 11.84 9.06 -2.05
N ASN A 262 12.14 10.29 -2.40
CA ASN A 262 13.34 11.02 -1.93
C ASN A 262 13.11 11.80 -0.63
N GLU A 263 11.91 11.70 -0.05
CA GLU A 263 11.46 12.38 1.17
C GLU A 263 11.58 13.92 1.14
N ARG A 264 11.67 14.50 -0.05
CA ARG A 264 11.73 15.96 -0.17
C ARG A 264 10.37 16.62 -0.07
N GLU A 265 9.31 15.88 -0.32
CA GLU A 265 7.94 16.35 -0.23
C GLU A 265 7.08 15.39 0.56
N LEU A 266 6.17 15.95 1.33
CA LEU A 266 5.08 15.23 1.99
C LEU A 266 3.77 15.67 1.33
N TRP A 267 2.99 14.70 0.86
CA TRP A 267 1.71 14.97 0.20
C TRP A 267 0.56 14.51 1.08
N VAL A 268 -0.48 15.35 1.15
CA VAL A 268 -1.68 15.10 1.98
C VAL A 268 -2.91 15.17 1.10
N ALA A 269 -3.75 14.15 1.14
CA ALA A 269 -5.03 14.12 0.46
C ALA A 269 -6.07 14.89 1.28
N ASP A 270 -6.62 15.94 0.68
CA ASP A 270 -7.65 16.81 1.26
C ASP A 270 -9.02 16.46 0.69
N GLY A 271 -9.83 15.79 1.50
CA GLY A 271 -11.19 15.42 1.15
C GLY A 271 -12.20 16.58 1.17
N VAL A 272 -11.86 17.73 1.76
CA VAL A 272 -12.72 18.91 1.80
C VAL A 272 -12.59 19.72 0.52
N GLY A 273 -11.33 20.01 0.12
CA GLY A 273 -11.01 20.84 -1.04
C GLY A 273 -10.84 20.09 -2.35
N ASN A 274 -11.02 18.77 -2.40
CA ASN A 274 -10.78 17.93 -3.58
C ASN A 274 -9.39 18.14 -4.18
N ARG A 275 -8.35 18.08 -3.36
CA ARG A 275 -6.97 18.35 -3.79
C ARG A 275 -5.93 17.56 -3.02
N LEU A 276 -4.71 17.59 -3.52
CA LEU A 276 -3.53 17.17 -2.77
C LEU A 276 -2.75 18.41 -2.36
N HIS A 277 -2.45 18.53 -1.07
CA HIS A 277 -1.51 19.52 -0.55
C HIS A 277 -0.11 18.96 -0.59
N VAL A 278 0.82 19.72 -1.12
CA VAL A 278 2.23 19.38 -1.23
C VAL A 278 3.02 20.26 -0.28
N PHE A 279 3.78 19.63 0.61
CA PHE A 279 4.62 20.31 1.60
C PHE A 279 6.10 20.07 1.25
N ASP A 280 6.93 21.10 1.39
CA ASP A 280 8.38 20.97 1.39
C ASP A 280 8.83 20.32 2.70
N ALA A 281 9.28 19.08 2.62
CA ALA A 281 9.77 18.30 3.75
C ALA A 281 11.31 18.34 3.88
N THR A 282 11.99 19.19 3.10
CA THR A 282 13.42 19.46 3.28
C THR A 282 13.69 20.41 4.45
N VAL A 283 12.65 21.05 4.95
CA VAL A 283 12.64 21.92 6.13
C VAL A 283 11.77 21.30 7.23
N TYR A 284 11.96 21.72 8.47
CA TYR A 284 11.20 21.23 9.61
C TYR A 284 10.63 22.37 10.44
N PRO A 285 9.33 22.33 10.82
CA PRO A 285 8.31 21.41 10.30
C PRO A 285 8.08 21.61 8.80
N PRO A 286 7.53 20.61 8.07
CA PRO A 286 7.23 20.75 6.63
C PRO A 286 6.31 21.94 6.37
N VAL A 287 6.59 22.71 5.31
CA VAL A 287 5.84 23.92 4.96
C VAL A 287 5.04 23.73 3.67
N ALA A 288 3.85 24.31 3.62
CA ALA A 288 3.00 24.24 2.41
C ALA A 288 3.72 24.89 1.23
N MET A 289 3.74 24.19 0.08
CA MET A 289 4.43 24.60 -1.13
C MET A 289 3.48 24.84 -2.31
N THR A 290 2.59 23.91 -2.59
CA THR A 290 1.63 23.98 -3.69
C THR A 290 0.47 23.00 -3.50
N VAL A 291 -0.50 23.05 -4.40
CA VAL A 291 -1.64 22.13 -4.44
C VAL A 291 -1.78 21.51 -5.83
N VAL A 292 -2.40 20.34 -5.87
CA VAL A 292 -2.86 19.69 -7.10
C VAL A 292 -4.37 19.53 -6.98
N ASP A 293 -5.14 20.27 -7.77
CA ASP A 293 -6.59 20.13 -7.80
C ASP A 293 -6.98 18.83 -8.51
N LEU A 294 -7.96 18.13 -7.95
CA LEU A 294 -8.46 16.85 -8.42
C LEU A 294 -9.92 16.97 -8.89
N SER A 295 -10.35 16.01 -9.69
CA SER A 295 -11.74 15.98 -10.22
C SER A 295 -12.77 15.51 -9.19
N ALA A 296 -12.33 14.87 -8.11
CA ALA A 296 -13.17 14.30 -7.06
C ALA A 296 -12.42 14.26 -5.73
N GLN A 297 -13.13 13.91 -4.67
CA GLN A 297 -12.60 13.80 -3.32
C GLN A 297 -11.59 12.66 -3.18
N PRO A 298 -10.32 12.96 -2.88
CA PRO A 298 -9.31 11.92 -2.63
C PRO A 298 -9.45 11.35 -1.21
N ARG A 299 -9.20 10.04 -1.11
CA ARG A 299 -9.08 9.34 0.18
C ARG A 299 -7.69 8.75 0.40
N TRP A 300 -6.94 8.53 -0.68
CA TRP A 300 -5.62 7.90 -0.60
C TRP A 300 -4.73 8.35 -1.74
N LEU A 301 -3.42 8.24 -1.52
CA LEU A 301 -2.42 8.38 -2.56
C LEU A 301 -1.28 7.38 -2.35
N THR A 302 -0.71 6.89 -3.44
CA THR A 302 0.43 5.98 -3.44
C THR A 302 1.45 6.47 -4.47
N PHE A 303 2.70 6.62 -4.07
CA PHE A 303 3.77 6.95 -5.01
C PHE A 303 4.28 5.70 -5.74
N GLY A 304 4.56 5.86 -7.02
CA GLY A 304 5.24 4.85 -7.81
C GLY A 304 6.68 4.59 -7.34
N LEU A 305 7.19 3.41 -7.62
CA LEU A 305 8.52 2.96 -7.18
C LEU A 305 9.68 3.83 -7.70
N ASP A 306 9.52 4.48 -8.86
CA ASP A 306 10.50 5.43 -9.40
C ASP A 306 10.29 6.88 -8.91
N GLY A 307 9.18 7.14 -8.21
CA GLY A 307 8.79 8.45 -7.71
C GLY A 307 8.27 9.41 -8.79
N ARG A 308 8.04 8.94 -10.02
CA ARG A 308 7.55 9.77 -11.14
C ARG A 308 6.07 10.09 -11.02
N TYR A 309 5.27 9.12 -10.57
CA TYR A 309 3.82 9.25 -10.50
C TYR A 309 3.32 9.09 -9.07
N ALA A 310 2.26 9.81 -8.76
CA ALA A 310 1.38 9.56 -7.64
C ALA A 310 0.03 9.05 -8.18
N TYR A 311 -0.42 7.93 -7.66
CA TYR A 311 -1.71 7.30 -7.95
C TYR A 311 -2.69 7.68 -6.87
N VAL A 312 -3.74 8.40 -7.25
CA VAL A 312 -4.74 8.91 -6.32
C VAL A 312 -5.96 8.00 -6.32
N SER A 313 -6.61 7.86 -5.18
CA SER A 313 -7.80 7.01 -5.03
C SER A 313 -8.96 7.39 -5.96
N THR A 314 -8.96 8.60 -6.48
CA THR A 314 -9.88 9.08 -7.52
C THR A 314 -9.64 8.46 -8.90
N GLY A 315 -8.56 7.70 -9.08
CA GLY A 315 -8.10 7.17 -10.37
C GLY A 315 -7.21 8.13 -11.15
N ASP A 316 -6.96 9.32 -10.63
CA ASP A 316 -6.08 10.30 -11.27
C ASP A 316 -4.61 9.87 -11.14
N ILE A 317 -3.84 10.04 -12.21
CA ILE A 317 -2.40 9.83 -12.27
C ILE A 317 -1.74 11.20 -12.29
N VAL A 318 -0.99 11.52 -11.24
CA VAL A 318 -0.32 12.81 -11.09
C VAL A 318 1.17 12.66 -11.38
N ASP A 319 1.72 13.50 -12.26
CA ASP A 319 3.16 13.63 -12.46
C ASP A 319 3.73 14.41 -11.26
N VAL A 320 4.62 13.76 -10.51
CA VAL A 320 5.14 14.28 -9.24
C VAL A 320 6.01 15.52 -9.45
N GLU A 321 6.77 15.60 -10.52
CA GLU A 321 7.60 16.78 -10.82
C GLU A 321 6.77 17.97 -11.28
N LYS A 322 5.81 17.73 -12.18
CA LYS A 322 4.97 18.78 -12.76
C LYS A 322 3.83 19.24 -11.87
N LYS A 323 3.48 18.46 -10.82
CA LYS A 323 2.32 18.70 -9.95
C LYS A 323 1.01 18.83 -10.75
N LYS A 324 0.82 17.92 -11.72
CA LYS A 324 -0.34 17.96 -12.64
C LYS A 324 -0.87 16.56 -12.90
N ILE A 325 -2.18 16.46 -13.07
CA ILE A 325 -2.80 15.26 -13.60
C ILE A 325 -2.32 15.07 -15.04
N VAL A 326 -1.82 13.89 -15.35
CA VAL A 326 -1.31 13.50 -16.67
C VAL A 326 -2.10 12.36 -17.30
N GLY A 327 -3.02 11.77 -16.57
CA GLY A 327 -3.87 10.68 -17.03
C GLY A 327 -4.84 10.22 -15.96
N VAL A 328 -5.66 9.26 -16.31
CA VAL A 328 -6.55 8.54 -15.42
C VAL A 328 -6.42 7.05 -15.67
N LEU A 329 -6.68 6.25 -14.64
CA LEU A 329 -6.80 4.80 -14.80
C LEU A 329 -8.16 4.47 -15.41
N GLU A 330 -8.15 3.75 -16.54
CA GLU A 330 -9.36 3.31 -17.22
C GLU A 330 -9.28 1.80 -17.48
N ASP A 331 -10.38 1.10 -17.25
CA ASP A 331 -10.48 -0.33 -17.54
C ASP A 331 -10.61 -0.59 -19.06
N ASP A 332 -10.80 -1.84 -19.45
CA ASP A 332 -10.98 -2.25 -20.85
C ASP A 332 -12.28 -1.74 -21.51
N ALA A 333 -13.24 -1.27 -20.73
CA ALA A 333 -14.46 -0.61 -21.20
C ALA A 333 -14.32 0.92 -21.28
N GLY A 334 -13.17 1.49 -20.87
CA GLY A 334 -12.92 2.92 -20.78
C GLY A 334 -13.57 3.56 -19.55
N ALA A 335 -14.01 2.77 -18.57
CA ALA A 335 -14.54 3.31 -17.33
C ALA A 335 -13.40 3.70 -16.39
N LYS A 336 -13.52 4.88 -15.75
CA LYS A 336 -12.54 5.36 -14.76
C LYS A 336 -12.48 4.42 -13.55
N VAL A 337 -11.29 4.02 -13.17
CA VAL A 337 -11.05 3.13 -12.03
C VAL A 337 -10.60 3.94 -10.83
N SER A 338 -11.41 3.96 -9.78
CA SER A 338 -11.09 4.61 -8.49
C SER A 338 -10.78 3.54 -7.45
N SER A 339 -9.69 3.68 -6.71
CA SER A 339 -9.31 2.72 -5.66
C SER A 339 -8.33 3.32 -4.65
N GLU A 340 -8.53 3.01 -3.38
CA GLU A 340 -7.55 3.29 -2.32
C GLU A 340 -6.44 2.23 -2.27
N GLN A 341 -6.68 1.07 -2.88
CA GLN A 341 -5.82 -0.10 -2.79
C GLN A 341 -5.03 -0.29 -4.09
N VAL A 342 -3.85 0.29 -4.11
CA VAL A 342 -2.97 0.33 -5.28
C VAL A 342 -1.55 -0.05 -4.88
N VAL A 343 -0.91 -0.91 -5.65
CA VAL A 343 0.51 -1.25 -5.48
C VAL A 343 1.22 -1.39 -6.81
N GLU A 344 2.41 -0.80 -6.92
CA GLU A 344 3.29 -1.00 -8.06
C GLU A 344 4.19 -2.21 -7.84
N VAL A 345 4.32 -3.04 -8.87
CA VAL A 345 5.16 -4.23 -8.87
C VAL A 345 6.12 -4.18 -10.05
N MET A 346 7.39 -4.43 -9.77
CA MET A 346 8.41 -4.63 -10.79
C MET A 346 8.59 -6.13 -11.02
N THR A 347 8.42 -6.58 -12.26
CA THR A 347 8.61 -7.98 -12.67
C THR A 347 9.79 -8.08 -13.64
N SER A 348 10.55 -9.15 -13.57
CA SER A 348 11.58 -9.49 -14.57
C SER A 348 10.92 -10.14 -15.78
N GLY A 349 10.08 -9.41 -16.52
CA GLY A 349 9.46 -9.77 -17.80
C GLY A 349 8.56 -11.03 -17.77
N ARG A 350 7.35 -10.88 -18.28
CA ARG A 350 6.56 -12.01 -18.82
C ARG A 350 6.75 -12.08 -20.33
#